data_de7970a8dafdf93f8b6569bc27281e67
#
_entry.id   de7970a8dafdf93f8b6569bc27281e67
#
_cell.length_a   1.000
_cell.length_b   1.000
_cell.length_c   1.000
_cell.angle_alpha   90.00
_cell.angle_beta   90.00
_cell.angle_gamma   90.00
#
_symmetry.space_group_name_H-M   'P 1'
#
loop_
_entity.id
_entity.type
_entity.pdbx_description
1 polymer ?
#
loop_
_entity_poly.entity_id
_entity_poly.type
_entity_poly.pdbx_seq_one_letter_code
_entity_poly.pdbx_strand_id
1 'polypeptide(L)'
;MDAALCAFDADGVVTHWNREAERMLGWTQDEAVGRQGLAGWAVRAADAEEVEGQLMGAMRAPGRQVHEFALLTKDGGRVLVRIQSSGVSGADGRPMGVYCAFSEVHAQIDLERSIALSEALLEDASWGVVLVDADLRPTVVNAYAARAFQVSSRAALLGRPLGELLEQGVEELEGALQHVLGEGAPPAPAEIWVTLRGRQPTGAEGTGVRGGSGGEGGNGGGGPGGRGGSADRPEGAGGEASQEAGRRCCWRSGFLRLASPLAEEPVPLGVAWLFQDTTEHKQTEREAARLRFRDRQLHRAVRAAGECEDPLEAARVHLDFALAGFADHALLDLAADPGPEPVSGSDAGLDALPPGDPRLVRAVLTPTAVRGRPPLIEPGTDSGIPVAYAEGHPALQAYARCGSVRASASGPPAPEGWAEARKWPEGTAHGLCTVLRSRGRTLGIVTFLRDAGHRPFDRTDAVYAEQIAAHVSAAADLADAIGK
;
A
#
# COMPACT_ATOMS: atom_id res chain seq x y z
N MET A 1 32.38 -34.08 -3.16
CA MET A 1 31.89 -34.99 -4.20
C MET A 1 33.11 -35.43 -4.99
N ASP A 2 33.35 -36.72 -5.05
CA ASP A 2 34.45 -37.26 -5.81
C ASP A 2 34.04 -37.29 -7.28
N ALA A 3 34.90 -36.86 -8.20
CA ALA A 3 34.61 -36.88 -9.62
C ALA A 3 34.67 -38.31 -10.17
N ALA A 4 33.76 -38.67 -11.05
CA ALA A 4 33.89 -39.91 -11.78
C ALA A 4 35.04 -39.79 -12.78
N LEU A 5 35.94 -40.77 -12.82
CA LEU A 5 37.18 -40.72 -13.56
C LEU A 5 37.32 -41.96 -14.44
N CYS A 6 37.72 -41.76 -15.69
CA CYS A 6 38.20 -42.83 -16.57
C CYS A 6 39.45 -42.37 -17.34
N ALA A 7 40.21 -43.30 -17.84
CA ALA A 7 41.32 -43.02 -18.75
C ALA A 7 41.36 -44.03 -19.87
N PHE A 8 41.85 -43.57 -21.04
CA PHE A 8 42.05 -44.38 -22.27
C PHE A 8 43.52 -44.31 -22.63
N ASP A 9 44.05 -45.38 -23.16
CA ASP A 9 45.38 -45.40 -23.81
C ASP A 9 45.35 -44.74 -25.20
N ALA A 10 46.50 -44.78 -25.87
CA ALA A 10 46.65 -44.20 -27.22
C ALA A 10 45.80 -44.89 -28.27
N ASP A 11 45.43 -46.13 -28.05
CA ASP A 11 44.58 -46.93 -28.95
C ASP A 11 43.09 -46.85 -28.58
N GLY A 12 42.76 -46.08 -27.53
CA GLY A 12 41.37 -45.86 -27.05
C GLY A 12 40.82 -46.97 -26.16
N VAL A 13 41.71 -47.83 -25.60
CA VAL A 13 41.29 -48.85 -24.65
C VAL A 13 41.20 -48.25 -23.24
N VAL A 14 40.12 -48.57 -22.52
CA VAL A 14 39.90 -48.10 -21.13
C VAL A 14 40.96 -48.71 -20.22
N THR A 15 41.79 -47.85 -19.59
CA THR A 15 42.87 -48.27 -18.69
C THR A 15 42.53 -48.06 -17.23
N HIS A 16 41.69 -47.06 -16.92
CA HIS A 16 41.30 -46.73 -15.55
C HIS A 16 39.80 -46.43 -15.49
N TRP A 17 39.19 -46.85 -14.35
CA TRP A 17 37.78 -46.66 -14.06
C TRP A 17 37.66 -46.60 -12.54
N ASN A 18 37.27 -45.42 -12.00
CA ASN A 18 37.21 -45.27 -10.57
C ASN A 18 35.84 -45.67 -9.97
N ARG A 19 35.79 -45.79 -8.65
CA ARG A 19 34.61 -46.21 -7.92
C ARG A 19 33.42 -45.28 -8.15
N GLU A 20 33.64 -43.98 -8.38
CA GLU A 20 32.59 -43.03 -8.66
C GLU A 20 31.97 -43.22 -10.07
N ALA A 21 32.80 -43.57 -11.03
CA ALA A 21 32.33 -44.00 -12.35
C ALA A 21 31.51 -45.30 -12.28
N GLU A 22 31.92 -46.26 -11.47
CA GLU A 22 31.11 -47.47 -11.20
C GLU A 22 29.77 -47.13 -10.59
N ARG A 23 29.75 -46.22 -9.55
CA ARG A 23 28.53 -45.78 -8.88
C ARG A 23 27.55 -45.09 -9.83
N MET A 24 28.05 -44.22 -10.71
CA MET A 24 27.26 -43.42 -11.64
C MET A 24 26.71 -44.24 -12.79
N LEU A 25 27.51 -45.14 -13.36
CA LEU A 25 27.14 -45.85 -14.59
C LEU A 25 26.82 -47.33 -14.39
N GLY A 26 27.09 -47.87 -13.18
CA GLY A 26 26.75 -49.26 -12.85
C GLY A 26 27.73 -50.33 -13.42
N TRP A 27 28.72 -49.92 -14.22
CA TRP A 27 29.76 -50.78 -14.74
C TRP A 27 30.93 -50.87 -13.76
N THR A 28 31.33 -52.08 -13.36
CA THR A 28 32.48 -52.24 -12.44
C THR A 28 33.78 -51.99 -13.18
N GLN A 29 34.85 -51.73 -12.41
CA GLN A 29 36.20 -51.56 -12.97
C GLN A 29 36.62 -52.76 -13.79
N ASP A 30 36.37 -53.99 -13.30
CA ASP A 30 36.70 -55.24 -14.02
C ASP A 30 35.92 -55.41 -15.33
N GLU A 31 34.75 -54.83 -15.43
CA GLU A 31 33.92 -54.87 -16.65
C GLU A 31 34.29 -53.78 -17.65
N ALA A 32 34.78 -52.62 -17.16
CA ALA A 32 35.09 -51.45 -18.00
C ALA A 32 36.52 -51.46 -18.54
N VAL A 33 37.49 -51.77 -17.68
CA VAL A 33 38.94 -51.79 -18.06
C VAL A 33 39.23 -52.87 -19.09
N GLY A 34 39.98 -52.53 -20.11
CA GLY A 34 40.29 -53.39 -21.22
C GLY A 34 39.30 -53.36 -22.38
N ARG A 35 38.15 -52.63 -22.27
CA ARG A 35 37.22 -52.45 -23.39
C ARG A 35 37.74 -51.37 -24.34
N GLN A 36 37.47 -51.60 -25.64
CA GLN A 36 37.74 -50.64 -26.67
C GLN A 36 36.65 -49.53 -26.63
N GLY A 37 37.03 -48.29 -26.41
CA GLY A 37 36.13 -47.15 -26.39
C GLY A 37 34.95 -47.29 -25.43
N LEU A 38 33.91 -46.52 -25.69
CA LEU A 38 32.62 -46.53 -24.95
C LEU A 38 31.47 -47.07 -25.77
N ALA A 39 31.70 -47.37 -27.05
CA ALA A 39 30.70 -47.78 -28.01
C ALA A 39 29.99 -49.11 -27.65
N GLY A 40 28.65 -49.10 -27.72
CA GLY A 40 27.82 -50.30 -27.58
C GLY A 40 27.64 -50.80 -26.14
N TRP A 41 28.27 -50.14 -25.14
CA TRP A 41 28.08 -50.47 -23.73
C TRP A 41 27.82 -49.20 -22.87
N ALA A 42 28.68 -48.20 -22.95
CA ALA A 42 28.53 -46.95 -22.19
C ALA A 42 28.02 -45.77 -23.08
N VAL A 43 28.00 -45.95 -24.42
CA VAL A 43 27.47 -44.99 -25.39
C VAL A 43 26.66 -45.75 -26.43
N ARG A 44 25.58 -45.17 -26.91
CA ARG A 44 24.80 -45.77 -28.03
C ARG A 44 25.65 -45.88 -29.28
N ALA A 45 25.47 -46.93 -30.04
CA ALA A 45 26.21 -47.15 -31.28
C ALA A 45 26.10 -46.01 -32.30
N ALA A 46 24.95 -45.32 -32.31
CA ALA A 46 24.71 -44.17 -33.17
C ALA A 46 25.52 -42.92 -32.79
N ASP A 47 25.85 -42.75 -31.49
CA ASP A 47 26.53 -41.57 -30.93
C ASP A 47 28.05 -41.87 -30.72
N ALA A 48 28.47 -43.11 -30.94
CA ALA A 48 29.78 -43.60 -30.57
C ALA A 48 30.94 -42.91 -31.30
N GLU A 49 30.82 -42.75 -32.61
CA GLU A 49 31.84 -42.14 -33.45
C GLU A 49 32.07 -40.67 -33.07
N GLU A 50 31.02 -39.91 -32.75
CA GLU A 50 31.13 -38.54 -32.32
C GLU A 50 31.77 -38.43 -30.92
N VAL A 51 31.30 -39.24 -29.97
CA VAL A 51 31.81 -39.22 -28.58
C VAL A 51 33.27 -39.67 -28.54
N GLU A 52 33.64 -40.75 -29.22
CA GLU A 52 35.02 -41.21 -29.28
C GLU A 52 35.93 -40.20 -29.98
N GLY A 53 35.46 -39.60 -31.08
CA GLY A 53 36.17 -38.54 -31.78
C GLY A 53 36.44 -37.32 -30.89
N GLN A 54 35.48 -36.93 -30.07
CA GLN A 54 35.64 -35.84 -29.12
C GLN A 54 36.64 -36.22 -27.98
N LEU A 55 36.52 -37.40 -27.41
CA LEU A 55 37.39 -37.86 -26.33
C LEU A 55 38.85 -38.05 -26.77
N MET A 56 39.04 -38.79 -27.90
CA MET A 56 40.35 -39.06 -28.44
C MET A 56 41.01 -37.83 -29.08
N GLY A 57 40.19 -36.90 -29.54
CA GLY A 57 40.65 -35.58 -30.01
C GLY A 57 41.40 -34.79 -28.95
N ALA A 58 41.09 -34.99 -27.66
CA ALA A 58 41.78 -34.36 -26.55
C ALA A 58 43.24 -34.76 -26.43
N MET A 59 43.68 -35.90 -26.99
CA MET A 59 45.10 -36.26 -27.04
C MET A 59 45.96 -35.29 -27.85
N ARG A 60 45.36 -34.64 -28.85
CA ARG A 60 46.08 -33.76 -29.79
C ARG A 60 45.81 -32.31 -29.51
N ALA A 61 44.77 -31.99 -28.69
CA ALA A 61 44.40 -30.66 -28.35
C ALA A 61 45.19 -30.12 -27.13
N PRO A 62 45.68 -28.89 -27.17
CA PRO A 62 46.33 -28.29 -26.00
C PRO A 62 45.31 -27.98 -24.90
N GLY A 63 45.66 -28.36 -23.66
CA GLY A 63 44.83 -28.04 -22.48
C GLY A 63 43.63 -28.97 -22.30
N ARG A 64 42.68 -28.52 -21.45
CA ARG A 64 41.50 -29.28 -21.08
C ARG A 64 40.36 -28.99 -22.09
N GLN A 65 39.76 -30.07 -22.59
CA GLN A 65 38.58 -30.03 -23.46
C GLN A 65 37.33 -30.33 -22.62
N VAL A 66 36.21 -29.69 -22.90
CA VAL A 66 34.95 -29.90 -22.20
C VAL A 66 33.84 -30.24 -23.21
N HIS A 67 33.19 -31.37 -22.99
CA HIS A 67 32.09 -31.84 -23.83
C HIS A 67 30.91 -32.30 -22.98
N GLU A 68 29.72 -32.31 -23.55
CA GLU A 68 28.51 -32.81 -22.91
C GLU A 68 27.86 -33.84 -23.82
N PHE A 69 27.67 -35.05 -23.31
CA PHE A 69 26.96 -36.10 -24.03
C PHE A 69 26.34 -37.11 -23.06
N ALA A 70 25.47 -37.96 -23.58
CA ALA A 70 24.78 -38.93 -22.74
C ALA A 70 25.50 -40.27 -22.73
N LEU A 71 25.78 -40.77 -21.53
CA LEU A 71 26.27 -42.11 -21.25
C LEU A 71 25.12 -43.07 -20.93
N LEU A 72 25.34 -44.37 -21.23
CA LEU A 72 24.41 -45.44 -20.86
C LEU A 72 24.83 -46.07 -19.56
N THR A 73 23.90 -46.25 -18.64
CA THR A 73 24.07 -47.04 -17.45
C THR A 73 23.91 -48.53 -17.77
N LYS A 74 24.47 -49.39 -16.92
CA LYS A 74 24.40 -50.86 -17.10
C LYS A 74 22.97 -51.41 -17.11
N ASP A 75 22.06 -50.76 -16.41
CA ASP A 75 20.61 -51.10 -16.39
C ASP A 75 19.83 -50.55 -17.56
N GLY A 76 20.52 -49.91 -18.55
CA GLY A 76 19.90 -49.37 -19.76
C GLY A 76 19.38 -47.92 -19.61
N GLY A 77 19.58 -47.26 -18.46
CA GLY A 77 19.31 -45.85 -18.25
C GLY A 77 20.22 -44.95 -19.07
N ARG A 78 19.91 -43.66 -19.11
CA ARG A 78 20.70 -42.64 -19.82
C ARG A 78 21.01 -41.49 -18.87
N VAL A 79 22.30 -41.19 -18.71
CA VAL A 79 22.79 -40.11 -17.87
C VAL A 79 23.50 -39.06 -18.71
N LEU A 80 23.05 -37.83 -18.68
CA LEU A 80 23.75 -36.71 -19.32
C LEU A 80 24.93 -36.31 -18.47
N VAL A 81 26.12 -36.32 -19.05
CA VAL A 81 27.36 -36.00 -18.33
C VAL A 81 28.10 -34.86 -19.02
N ARG A 82 28.76 -34.05 -18.20
CA ARG A 82 29.77 -33.09 -18.64
C ARG A 82 31.13 -33.72 -18.39
N ILE A 83 31.90 -33.92 -19.46
CA ILE A 83 33.22 -34.53 -19.42
C ILE A 83 34.28 -33.47 -19.65
N GLN A 84 35.30 -33.53 -18.83
CA GLN A 84 36.54 -32.79 -18.99
C GLN A 84 37.62 -33.76 -19.34
N SER A 85 38.16 -33.67 -20.56
CA SER A 85 39.19 -34.54 -21.05
C SER A 85 40.52 -33.79 -21.27
N SER A 86 41.63 -34.47 -21.01
CA SER A 86 42.97 -33.93 -21.19
C SER A 86 43.91 -35.02 -21.70
N GLY A 87 44.69 -34.71 -22.71
CA GLY A 87 45.72 -35.61 -23.23
C GLY A 87 46.85 -35.83 -22.25
N VAL A 88 47.33 -37.07 -22.20
CA VAL A 88 48.51 -37.46 -21.43
C VAL A 88 49.64 -37.77 -22.41
N SER A 89 50.81 -37.14 -22.23
CA SER A 89 52.01 -37.37 -23.07
C SER A 89 53.08 -38.06 -22.30
N GLY A 90 53.81 -38.93 -22.93
CA GLY A 90 54.98 -39.57 -22.40
C GLY A 90 56.20 -38.62 -22.29
N ALA A 91 57.29 -39.08 -21.67
CA ALA A 91 58.52 -38.31 -21.54
C ALA A 91 59.16 -37.99 -22.91
N ASP A 92 58.81 -38.70 -23.94
CA ASP A 92 59.24 -38.55 -25.35
C ASP A 92 58.30 -37.56 -26.15
N GLY A 93 57.30 -36.98 -25.48
CA GLY A 93 56.30 -36.08 -26.11
C GLY A 93 55.26 -36.81 -26.94
N ARG A 94 55.22 -38.12 -27.01
CA ARG A 94 54.19 -38.88 -27.71
C ARG A 94 52.94 -38.97 -26.87
N PRO A 95 51.74 -38.86 -27.51
CA PRO A 95 50.49 -39.06 -26.81
C PRO A 95 50.38 -40.48 -26.27
N MET A 96 50.13 -40.60 -24.96
CA MET A 96 49.97 -41.86 -24.25
C MET A 96 48.53 -42.25 -24.00
N GLY A 97 47.61 -41.24 -24.08
CA GLY A 97 46.23 -41.49 -23.82
C GLY A 97 45.47 -40.25 -23.42
N VAL A 98 44.28 -40.42 -22.89
CA VAL A 98 43.35 -39.35 -22.44
C VAL A 98 42.87 -39.68 -21.04
N TYR A 99 42.91 -38.70 -20.20
CA TYR A 99 42.30 -38.74 -18.87
C TYR A 99 40.99 -37.93 -18.91
N CYS A 100 39.91 -38.51 -18.39
CA CYS A 100 38.56 -37.93 -18.42
C CYS A 100 38.01 -37.86 -16.98
N ALA A 101 37.51 -36.68 -16.60
CA ALA A 101 36.69 -36.48 -15.41
C ALA A 101 35.28 -36.12 -15.85
N PHE A 102 34.29 -36.81 -15.34
CA PHE A 102 32.90 -36.55 -15.71
C PHE A 102 32.00 -36.42 -14.48
N SER A 103 31.00 -35.58 -14.64
CA SER A 103 29.95 -35.30 -13.64
C SER A 103 28.58 -35.32 -14.28
N GLU A 104 27.59 -35.75 -13.51
CA GLU A 104 26.21 -35.74 -13.95
C GLU A 104 25.71 -34.32 -14.09
N VAL A 105 25.18 -33.98 -15.27
CA VAL A 105 24.68 -32.63 -15.57
C VAL A 105 23.34 -32.36 -14.89
N HIS A 106 22.50 -33.38 -14.69
CA HIS A 106 21.19 -33.22 -14.05
C HIS A 106 21.31 -32.69 -12.62
N ALA A 107 22.21 -33.24 -11.82
CA ALA A 107 22.43 -32.78 -10.45
C ALA A 107 22.90 -31.32 -10.40
N GLN A 108 23.73 -30.89 -11.34
CA GLN A 108 24.18 -29.50 -11.44
C GLN A 108 23.04 -28.58 -11.90
N ILE A 109 22.25 -28.99 -12.90
CA ILE A 109 21.09 -28.22 -13.39
C ILE A 109 20.07 -28.07 -12.26
N ASP A 110 19.79 -29.10 -11.49
CA ASP A 110 18.83 -29.04 -10.38
C ASP A 110 19.32 -28.13 -9.26
N LEU A 111 20.62 -28.11 -8.97
CA LEU A 111 21.22 -27.16 -8.05
C LEU A 111 21.14 -25.72 -8.59
N GLU A 112 21.48 -25.49 -9.85
CA GLU A 112 21.37 -24.18 -10.50
C GLU A 112 19.94 -23.69 -10.52
N ARG A 113 18.95 -24.56 -10.82
CA ARG A 113 17.53 -24.23 -10.72
C ARG A 113 17.08 -23.87 -9.31
N SER A 114 17.57 -24.61 -8.31
CA SER A 114 17.25 -24.33 -6.90
C SER A 114 17.82 -22.99 -6.45
N ILE A 115 19.05 -22.67 -6.85
CA ILE A 115 19.67 -21.37 -6.60
C ILE A 115 18.88 -20.25 -7.29
N ALA A 116 18.62 -20.40 -8.59
CA ALA A 116 17.88 -19.42 -9.37
C ALA A 116 16.46 -19.19 -8.82
N LEU A 117 15.77 -20.25 -8.38
CA LEU A 117 14.47 -20.14 -7.74
C LEU A 117 14.57 -19.37 -6.41
N SER A 118 15.60 -19.66 -5.59
CA SER A 118 15.83 -18.96 -4.33
C SER A 118 16.11 -17.47 -4.55
N GLU A 119 16.92 -17.14 -5.55
CA GLU A 119 17.21 -15.75 -5.94
C GLU A 119 15.94 -15.05 -6.45
N ALA A 120 15.16 -15.70 -7.32
CA ALA A 120 13.92 -15.14 -7.84
C ALA A 120 12.89 -14.88 -6.72
N LEU A 121 12.75 -15.79 -5.75
CA LEU A 121 11.89 -15.60 -4.58
C LEU A 121 12.34 -14.43 -3.70
N LEU A 122 13.63 -14.20 -3.56
CA LEU A 122 14.19 -13.15 -2.72
C LEU A 122 14.27 -11.79 -3.44
N GLU A 123 14.55 -11.76 -4.74
CA GLU A 123 14.76 -10.49 -5.46
C GLU A 123 13.52 -10.01 -6.22
N ASP A 124 12.87 -10.89 -6.97
CA ASP A 124 11.84 -10.54 -7.96
C ASP A 124 10.41 -10.82 -7.48
N ALA A 125 10.24 -11.39 -6.28
CA ALA A 125 8.91 -11.69 -5.78
C ALA A 125 8.07 -10.42 -5.61
N SER A 126 6.79 -10.51 -6.01
CA SER A 126 5.78 -9.46 -5.82
C SER A 126 5.21 -9.40 -4.39
N TRP A 127 5.80 -10.11 -3.46
CA TRP A 127 5.46 -10.20 -2.03
C TRP A 127 6.70 -10.01 -1.16
N GLY A 128 6.45 -9.54 0.07
CA GLY A 128 7.48 -9.45 1.10
C GLY A 128 7.80 -10.85 1.61
N VAL A 129 9.09 -11.16 1.66
CA VAL A 129 9.63 -12.36 2.31
C VAL A 129 10.57 -11.92 3.40
N VAL A 130 10.25 -12.29 4.63
CA VAL A 130 11.08 -12.04 5.81
C VAL A 130 11.24 -13.36 6.55
N LEU A 131 12.49 -13.81 6.72
CA LEU A 131 12.78 -14.91 7.63
C LEU A 131 13.10 -14.32 8.99
N VAL A 132 12.39 -14.78 10.01
CA VAL A 132 12.65 -14.42 11.40
C VAL A 132 13.21 -15.63 12.16
N ASP A 133 14.14 -15.38 13.07
CA ASP A 133 14.69 -16.38 13.97
C ASP A 133 13.75 -16.69 15.14
N ALA A 134 14.24 -17.48 16.10
CA ALA A 134 13.49 -17.84 17.30
C ALA A 134 13.20 -16.63 18.23
N ASP A 135 13.99 -15.56 18.13
CA ASP A 135 13.83 -14.31 18.87
C ASP A 135 12.99 -13.28 18.10
N LEU A 136 12.31 -13.70 17.02
CA LEU A 136 11.50 -12.89 16.12
C LEU A 136 12.24 -11.75 15.45
N ARG A 137 13.55 -11.91 15.21
CA ARG A 137 14.36 -10.92 14.52
C ARG A 137 14.52 -11.29 13.06
N PRO A 138 14.32 -10.35 12.12
CA PRO A 138 14.57 -10.58 10.71
C PRO A 138 16.03 -10.99 10.45
N THR A 139 16.23 -12.14 9.82
CA THR A 139 17.54 -12.68 9.41
C THR A 139 17.73 -12.63 7.90
N VAL A 140 16.64 -12.73 7.13
CA VAL A 140 16.64 -12.56 5.68
C VAL A 140 15.46 -11.69 5.29
N VAL A 141 15.68 -10.76 4.37
CA VAL A 141 14.67 -9.81 3.89
C VAL A 141 14.84 -9.64 2.39
N ASN A 142 13.75 -9.80 1.63
CA ASN A 142 13.79 -9.54 0.19
C ASN A 142 13.62 -8.06 -0.17
N ALA A 143 13.82 -7.73 -1.44
CA ALA A 143 13.71 -6.36 -1.93
C ALA A 143 12.30 -5.76 -1.76
N TYR A 144 11.25 -6.57 -1.94
CA TYR A 144 9.86 -6.12 -1.74
C TYR A 144 9.62 -5.74 -0.27
N ALA A 145 10.02 -6.58 0.68
CA ALA A 145 9.84 -6.29 2.10
C ALA A 145 10.58 -5.01 2.51
N ALA A 146 11.83 -4.80 2.04
CA ALA A 146 12.56 -3.57 2.31
C ALA A 146 11.80 -2.31 1.81
N ARG A 147 11.22 -2.38 0.62
CA ARG A 147 10.38 -1.29 0.09
C ARG A 147 9.10 -1.08 0.90
N ALA A 148 8.43 -2.16 1.29
CA ALA A 148 7.20 -2.10 2.08
C ALA A 148 7.42 -1.45 3.45
N PHE A 149 8.56 -1.73 4.09
CA PHE A 149 9.00 -1.09 5.33
C PHE A 149 9.59 0.32 5.12
N GLN A 150 9.68 0.79 3.89
CA GLN A 150 10.22 2.11 3.52
C GLN A 150 11.67 2.33 3.99
N VAL A 151 12.47 1.28 4.04
CA VAL A 151 13.89 1.39 4.37
C VAL A 151 14.74 1.47 3.11
N SER A 152 15.87 2.19 3.21
CA SER A 152 16.79 2.38 2.09
C SER A 152 17.66 1.16 1.80
N SER A 153 17.79 0.24 2.75
CA SER A 153 18.62 -0.95 2.65
C SER A 153 18.00 -2.10 3.43
N ARG A 154 18.11 -3.33 2.92
CA ARG A 154 17.71 -4.56 3.64
C ARG A 154 18.43 -4.69 4.98
N ALA A 155 19.70 -4.29 5.04
CA ALA A 155 20.49 -4.32 6.25
C ALA A 155 19.88 -3.50 7.40
N ALA A 156 19.05 -2.48 7.10
CA ALA A 156 18.37 -1.69 8.10
C ALA A 156 17.26 -2.44 8.86
N LEU A 157 16.84 -3.61 8.36
CA LEU A 157 15.81 -4.45 9.00
C LEU A 157 16.45 -5.62 9.76
N LEU A 158 17.63 -6.10 9.34
CA LEU A 158 18.24 -7.32 9.87
C LEU A 158 18.57 -7.18 11.35
N GLY A 159 18.20 -8.20 12.13
CA GLY A 159 18.47 -8.31 13.56
C GLY A 159 17.71 -7.36 14.47
N ARG A 160 16.85 -6.48 13.93
CA ARG A 160 16.09 -5.51 14.72
C ARG A 160 14.77 -6.11 15.22
N PRO A 161 14.37 -5.82 16.47
CA PRO A 161 13.04 -6.19 16.95
C PRO A 161 11.93 -5.55 16.10
N LEU A 162 10.83 -6.27 15.85
CA LEU A 162 9.70 -5.75 15.07
C LEU A 162 9.08 -4.50 15.69
N GLY A 163 9.08 -4.37 17.03
CA GLY A 163 8.60 -3.18 17.74
C GLY A 163 9.42 -1.91 17.50
N GLU A 164 10.65 -2.01 16.98
CA GLU A 164 11.42 -0.85 16.53
C GLU A 164 11.06 -0.39 15.12
N LEU A 165 10.45 -1.27 14.32
CA LEU A 165 10.09 -1.04 12.93
C LEU A 165 8.63 -0.58 12.80
N LEU A 166 7.79 -1.08 13.69
CA LEU A 166 6.35 -0.85 13.70
C LEU A 166 5.94 -0.08 14.96
N GLU A 167 4.99 0.80 14.83
CA GLU A 167 4.37 1.54 15.93
C GLU A 167 3.09 0.85 16.43
N GLN A 168 2.31 0.26 15.50
CA GLN A 168 1.08 -0.48 15.79
C GLN A 168 1.05 -1.79 15.00
N GLY A 169 0.31 -2.79 15.51
CA GLY A 169 0.16 -4.10 14.90
C GLY A 169 1.29 -5.07 15.22
N VAL A 170 2.24 -4.68 16.08
CA VAL A 170 3.38 -5.51 16.51
C VAL A 170 2.89 -6.75 17.25
N GLU A 171 2.02 -6.56 18.24
CA GLU A 171 1.52 -7.66 19.10
C GLU A 171 0.78 -8.73 18.30
N GLU A 172 -0.03 -8.33 17.33
CA GLU A 172 -0.75 -9.25 16.45
C GLU A 172 0.23 -10.05 15.57
N LEU A 173 1.22 -9.37 15.00
CA LEU A 173 2.25 -9.99 14.16
C LEU A 173 3.15 -10.93 14.96
N GLU A 174 3.67 -10.49 16.09
CA GLU A 174 4.53 -11.29 16.97
C GLU A 174 3.76 -12.49 17.53
N GLY A 175 2.49 -12.31 17.92
CA GLY A 175 1.63 -13.40 18.36
C GLY A 175 1.43 -14.47 17.29
N ALA A 176 1.23 -14.07 16.03
CA ALA A 176 1.12 -15.00 14.90
C ALA A 176 2.44 -15.76 14.64
N LEU A 177 3.58 -15.06 14.69
CA LEU A 177 4.91 -15.65 14.53
C LEU A 177 5.24 -16.64 15.65
N GLN A 178 4.97 -16.29 16.91
CA GLN A 178 5.17 -17.15 18.08
C GLN A 178 4.31 -18.42 18.02
N HIS A 179 3.03 -18.27 17.62
CA HIS A 179 2.13 -19.40 17.44
C HIS A 179 2.70 -20.40 16.41
N VAL A 180 3.18 -19.91 15.26
CA VAL A 180 3.76 -20.76 14.21
C VAL A 180 5.06 -21.43 14.68
N LEU A 181 5.90 -20.73 15.44
CA LEU A 181 7.12 -21.31 16.04
C LEU A 181 6.77 -22.46 17.00
N GLY A 182 5.76 -22.29 17.86
CA GLY A 182 5.36 -23.28 18.85
C GLY A 182 4.57 -24.44 18.24
N GLU A 183 3.51 -24.15 17.52
CA GLU A 183 2.51 -25.16 17.09
C GLU A 183 2.70 -25.65 15.65
N GLY A 184 3.47 -24.95 14.84
CA GLY A 184 3.91 -25.41 13.50
C GLY A 184 3.01 -25.09 12.33
N ALA A 185 1.71 -24.99 12.48
CA ALA A 185 0.79 -24.72 11.39
C ALA A 185 0.17 -23.32 11.56
N PRO A 186 0.28 -22.41 10.58
CA PRO A 186 -0.43 -21.16 10.66
C PRO A 186 -1.92 -21.39 10.45
N PRO A 187 -2.77 -20.61 11.15
CA PRO A 187 -4.15 -20.42 10.71
C PRO A 187 -4.19 -19.83 9.29
N ALA A 188 -5.39 -19.73 8.72
CA ALA A 188 -5.58 -19.10 7.42
C ALA A 188 -4.83 -17.74 7.33
N PRO A 189 -4.40 -17.30 6.12
CA PRO A 189 -3.72 -16.02 5.95
C PRO A 189 -4.47 -14.89 6.65
N ALA A 190 -3.77 -14.14 7.49
CA ALA A 190 -4.34 -13.05 8.27
C ALA A 190 -4.11 -11.69 7.59
N GLU A 191 -5.08 -10.78 7.72
CA GLU A 191 -4.93 -9.37 7.32
C GLU A 191 -4.52 -8.58 8.56
N ILE A 192 -3.26 -8.18 8.63
CA ILE A 192 -2.69 -7.48 9.78
C ILE A 192 -2.53 -5.99 9.41
N TRP A 193 -3.11 -5.12 10.24
CA TRP A 193 -2.94 -3.68 10.13
C TRP A 193 -1.72 -3.24 10.93
N VAL A 194 -0.74 -2.66 10.24
CA VAL A 194 0.47 -2.14 10.84
C VAL A 194 0.61 -0.64 10.60
N THR A 195 1.22 0.06 11.53
CA THR A 195 1.67 1.44 11.35
C THR A 195 3.19 1.44 11.37
N LEU A 196 3.80 1.86 10.27
CA LEU A 196 5.25 1.97 10.18
C LEU A 196 5.72 3.12 11.07
N ARG A 197 6.80 2.91 11.82
CA ARG A 197 7.42 3.98 12.58
C ARG A 197 8.08 4.99 11.64
N GLY A 198 7.70 6.26 11.73
CA GLY A 198 8.28 7.34 10.93
C GLY A 198 9.80 7.40 11.12
N ARG A 199 10.53 7.67 10.04
CA ARG A 199 11.99 7.81 10.07
C ARG A 199 12.32 9.06 10.88
N GLN A 200 12.88 8.91 12.08
CA GLN A 200 13.54 10.02 12.72
C GLN A 200 14.74 10.41 11.84
N PRO A 201 14.90 11.68 11.46
CA PRO A 201 16.10 12.12 10.82
C PRO A 201 17.25 11.84 11.80
N THR A 202 18.14 10.91 11.45
CA THR A 202 19.38 10.69 12.19
C THR A 202 20.10 12.03 12.21
N GLY A 203 20.18 12.63 13.40
CA GLY A 203 20.91 13.84 13.64
C GLY A 203 22.32 13.69 13.08
N ALA A 204 22.69 14.58 12.20
CA ALA A 204 24.06 14.76 11.79
C ALA A 204 24.88 15.01 13.06
N GLU A 205 25.74 14.05 13.42
CA GLU A 205 26.78 14.26 14.40
C GLU A 205 27.63 15.45 13.93
N GLY A 206 27.39 16.57 14.59
CA GLY A 206 28.18 17.78 14.43
C GLY A 206 29.59 17.54 15.00
N THR A 207 30.50 17.11 14.16
CA THR A 207 31.94 17.26 14.46
C THR A 207 32.25 18.75 14.37
N GLY A 208 32.19 19.40 15.51
CA GLY A 208 32.72 20.74 15.72
C GLY A 208 34.24 20.74 15.61
N VAL A 209 34.74 21.18 14.49
CA VAL A 209 36.15 21.65 14.39
C VAL A 209 36.13 23.17 14.49
N ARG A 210 36.55 23.67 15.67
CA ARG A 210 36.97 25.04 15.86
C ARG A 210 38.31 25.21 15.13
N GLY A 211 38.34 26.14 14.21
CA GLY A 211 39.58 26.62 13.62
C GLY A 211 39.35 28.06 13.12
N GLY A 212 40.00 28.98 13.83
CA GLY A 212 39.82 30.40 13.69
C GLY A 212 40.63 31.09 12.59
N SER A 213 40.36 32.36 12.52
CA SER A 213 41.16 33.53 12.03
C SER A 213 41.26 33.81 10.53
N GLY A 214 40.73 34.95 10.14
CA GLY A 214 41.55 36.07 9.66
C GLY A 214 41.45 36.37 8.18
N GLY A 215 41.11 37.60 7.86
CA GLY A 215 41.61 38.31 6.69
C GLY A 215 40.54 38.79 5.69
N GLU A 216 40.06 39.96 5.84
CA GLU A 216 40.16 41.23 5.07
C GLU A 216 40.16 41.12 3.53
N GLY A 217 39.20 41.88 2.91
CA GLY A 217 39.62 42.82 1.87
C GLY A 217 38.91 42.71 0.53
N GLY A 218 38.16 43.74 0.15
CA GLY A 218 38.19 44.28 -1.19
C GLY A 218 36.96 44.10 -2.08
N ASN A 219 36.03 44.98 -2.04
CA ASN A 219 35.73 46.12 -2.96
C ASN A 219 35.50 45.79 -4.44
N GLY A 220 34.36 46.28 -4.99
CA GLY A 220 34.29 46.76 -6.36
C GLY A 220 33.18 46.30 -7.25
N GLY A 221 32.10 47.05 -7.35
CA GLY A 221 31.74 47.68 -8.61
C GLY A 221 30.61 47.09 -9.47
N GLY A 222 29.52 47.80 -9.52
CA GLY A 222 28.88 48.22 -10.76
C GLY A 222 27.77 47.40 -11.39
N GLY A 223 26.54 47.93 -11.25
CA GLY A 223 25.27 47.53 -11.88
C GLY A 223 25.26 47.73 -13.43
N PRO A 224 24.10 47.96 -14.10
CA PRO A 224 22.72 47.63 -13.84
C PRO A 224 21.98 46.99 -15.05
N GLY A 225 20.77 46.51 -14.85
CA GLY A 225 19.78 46.57 -15.93
C GLY A 225 19.22 45.24 -16.43
N GLY A 226 17.93 45.06 -16.33
CA GLY A 226 17.20 44.09 -17.12
C GLY A 226 15.84 43.66 -16.50
N ARG A 227 14.81 44.40 -16.95
CA ARG A 227 13.38 44.15 -16.64
C ARG A 227 12.91 42.80 -17.20
N GLY A 228 11.92 42.19 -16.54
CA GLY A 228 10.92 41.45 -17.28
C GLY A 228 10.35 40.24 -16.57
N GLY A 229 9.08 40.29 -16.22
CA GLY A 229 8.22 39.10 -16.21
C GLY A 229 7.88 38.49 -14.86
N SER A 230 7.00 39.15 -14.14
CA SER A 230 6.16 38.53 -13.11
C SER A 230 5.22 37.50 -13.74
N ALA A 231 5.36 36.23 -13.42
CA ALA A 231 4.34 35.21 -13.63
C ALA A 231 3.96 34.66 -12.27
N ASP A 232 2.77 35.04 -11.89
CA ASP A 232 2.02 34.64 -10.72
C ASP A 232 1.95 33.10 -10.63
N ARG A 233 2.58 32.51 -9.62
CA ARG A 233 2.33 31.15 -9.19
C ARG A 233 1.43 31.20 -7.95
N PRO A 234 0.28 30.52 -7.95
CA PRO A 234 -0.48 30.40 -6.71
C PRO A 234 0.29 29.50 -5.73
N GLU A 235 0.66 30.07 -4.62
CA GLU A 235 1.17 29.36 -3.45
C GLU A 235 0.10 28.40 -2.93
N GLY A 236 0.28 27.12 -3.18
CA GLY A 236 -0.43 26.02 -2.52
C GLY A 236 0.19 25.78 -1.15
N ALA A 237 -0.08 26.61 -0.18
CA ALA A 237 0.21 26.35 1.23
C ALA A 237 -0.86 25.43 1.79
N GLY A 238 -0.55 24.13 1.95
CA GLY A 238 -1.50 23.18 2.54
C GLY A 238 -0.99 21.75 2.53
N GLY A 239 0.27 21.49 2.91
CA GLY A 239 0.84 20.15 2.82
C GLY A 239 1.85 19.74 3.89
N GLU A 240 2.08 20.50 4.95
CA GLU A 240 3.20 20.18 5.88
C GLU A 240 2.80 19.67 7.27
N ALA A 241 1.54 19.59 7.63
CA ALA A 241 1.11 19.12 8.96
C ALA A 241 0.77 17.62 9.06
N SER A 242 0.93 16.84 7.98
CA SER A 242 0.56 15.39 7.96
C SER A 242 1.75 14.43 7.88
N GLN A 243 2.99 14.89 8.01
CA GLN A 243 4.18 14.06 7.79
C GLN A 243 4.72 13.32 9.04
N GLU A 244 4.16 13.52 10.23
CA GLU A 244 4.61 12.82 11.45
C GLU A 244 3.79 11.57 11.82
N ALA A 245 2.61 11.38 11.26
CA ALA A 245 1.85 10.16 11.49
C ALA A 245 2.42 9.00 10.64
N GLY A 246 2.93 7.96 11.28
CA GLY A 246 3.44 6.76 10.62
C GLY A 246 2.46 6.20 9.58
N ARG A 247 2.96 5.72 8.45
CA ARG A 247 2.12 5.16 7.38
C ARG A 247 1.42 3.89 7.86
N ARG A 248 0.08 3.91 7.85
CA ARG A 248 -0.74 2.74 8.16
C ARG A 248 -0.93 1.88 6.92
N CYS A 249 -0.54 0.60 7.01
CA CYS A 249 -0.62 -0.39 5.95
C CYS A 249 -1.46 -1.60 6.38
N CYS A 250 -2.11 -2.25 5.42
CA CYS A 250 -2.78 -3.52 5.60
C CYS A 250 -1.96 -4.59 4.87
N TRP A 251 -1.39 -5.55 5.61
CA TRP A 251 -0.63 -6.64 5.04
C TRP A 251 -1.38 -7.96 5.14
N ARG A 252 -1.64 -8.57 4.00
CA ARG A 252 -2.12 -9.95 3.95
C ARG A 252 -0.93 -10.86 4.19
N SER A 253 -0.88 -11.50 5.34
CA SER A 253 0.27 -12.26 5.85
C SER A 253 0.02 -13.75 5.86
N GLY A 254 1.03 -14.53 5.49
CA GLY A 254 1.11 -15.97 5.64
C GLY A 254 2.43 -16.34 6.30
N PHE A 255 2.45 -17.45 7.01
CA PHE A 255 3.60 -17.87 7.80
C PHE A 255 3.92 -19.34 7.54
N LEU A 256 5.21 -19.67 7.47
CA LEU A 256 5.71 -21.02 7.28
C LEU A 256 6.79 -21.31 8.34
N ARG A 257 6.60 -22.37 9.12
CA ARG A 257 7.64 -22.83 10.03
C ARG A 257 8.80 -23.45 9.25
N LEU A 258 10.00 -23.01 9.54
CA LEU A 258 11.22 -23.59 9.01
C LEU A 258 11.80 -24.55 10.05
N ALA A 259 12.02 -25.80 9.65
CA ALA A 259 12.64 -26.82 10.48
C ALA A 259 13.91 -27.33 9.83
N SER A 260 14.88 -27.77 10.63
CA SER A 260 16.10 -28.37 10.11
C SER A 260 15.81 -29.72 9.42
N PRO A 261 16.16 -29.87 8.14
CA PRO A 261 15.99 -31.15 7.45
C PRO A 261 17.02 -32.22 7.89
N LEU A 262 18.03 -31.81 8.69
CA LEU A 262 19.13 -32.68 9.10
C LEU A 262 19.00 -33.17 10.55
N ALA A 263 18.03 -32.71 11.31
CA ALA A 263 17.81 -33.09 12.68
C ALA A 263 16.79 -34.26 12.77
N GLU A 264 17.06 -35.25 13.62
CA GLU A 264 16.09 -36.34 13.89
C GLU A 264 14.83 -35.81 14.55
N GLU A 265 14.91 -34.75 15.37
CA GLU A 265 13.78 -33.98 15.86
C GLU A 265 13.74 -32.62 15.15
N PRO A 266 12.56 -32.15 14.71
CA PRO A 266 12.43 -30.89 13.96
C PRO A 266 12.72 -29.68 14.84
N VAL A 267 13.99 -29.29 14.93
CA VAL A 267 14.39 -28.03 15.59
C VAL A 267 13.90 -26.86 14.74
N PRO A 268 13.10 -25.93 15.30
CA PRO A 268 12.66 -24.77 14.56
C PRO A 268 13.85 -23.84 14.25
N LEU A 269 14.08 -23.58 12.97
CA LEU A 269 15.08 -22.63 12.50
C LEU A 269 14.56 -21.20 12.44
N GLY A 270 13.23 -21.03 12.61
CA GLY A 270 12.54 -19.76 12.50
C GLY A 270 11.23 -19.86 11.73
N VAL A 271 10.72 -18.72 11.32
CA VAL A 271 9.51 -18.61 10.53
C VAL A 271 9.77 -17.79 9.27
N ALA A 272 9.33 -18.29 8.12
CA ALA A 272 9.19 -17.47 6.91
C ALA A 272 7.85 -16.74 6.98
N TRP A 273 7.91 -15.43 7.08
CA TRP A 273 6.77 -14.54 6.97
C TRP A 273 6.68 -14.00 5.55
N LEU A 274 5.58 -14.32 4.88
CA LEU A 274 5.26 -13.83 3.54
C LEU A 274 4.12 -12.84 3.66
N PHE A 275 4.22 -11.68 3.01
CA PHE A 275 3.14 -10.71 3.06
C PHE A 275 3.01 -9.91 1.76
N GLN A 276 1.80 -9.42 1.54
CA GLN A 276 1.48 -8.54 0.44
C GLN A 276 0.79 -7.29 0.97
N ASP A 277 1.23 -6.11 0.51
CA ASP A 277 0.54 -4.86 0.83
C ASP A 277 -0.77 -4.79 0.06
N THR A 278 -1.88 -4.88 0.78
CA THR A 278 -3.24 -4.80 0.24
C THR A 278 -3.93 -3.49 0.65
N THR A 279 -3.18 -2.51 1.13
CA THR A 279 -3.70 -1.24 1.67
C THR A 279 -4.60 -0.52 0.68
N GLU A 280 -4.15 -0.35 -0.56
CA GLU A 280 -4.90 0.33 -1.61
C GLU A 280 -6.21 -0.41 -1.95
N HIS A 281 -6.14 -1.74 -2.06
CA HIS A 281 -7.32 -2.57 -2.29
C HIS A 281 -8.34 -2.42 -1.17
N LYS A 282 -7.90 -2.48 0.09
CA LYS A 282 -8.76 -2.30 1.27
C LYS A 282 -9.34 -0.89 1.38
N GLN A 283 -8.59 0.12 1.01
CA GLN A 283 -9.10 1.50 0.93
C GLN A 283 -10.20 1.63 -0.14
N THR A 284 -9.97 1.05 -1.32
CA THR A 284 -10.96 1.03 -2.41
C THR A 284 -12.21 0.26 -2.02
N GLU A 285 -12.09 -0.91 -1.37
CA GLU A 285 -13.24 -1.67 -0.86
C GLU A 285 -14.07 -0.87 0.15
N ARG A 286 -13.39 -0.18 1.10
CA ARG A 286 -14.05 0.67 2.12
C ARG A 286 -14.78 1.85 1.48
N GLU A 287 -14.15 2.51 0.52
CA GLU A 287 -14.78 3.62 -0.19
C GLU A 287 -15.99 3.14 -1.01
N ALA A 288 -15.87 2.03 -1.72
CA ALA A 288 -16.99 1.42 -2.45
C ALA A 288 -18.13 0.98 -1.50
N ALA A 289 -17.82 0.47 -0.32
CA ALA A 289 -18.82 0.12 0.69
C ALA A 289 -19.53 1.37 1.23
N ARG A 290 -18.77 2.45 1.48
CA ARG A 290 -19.29 3.75 1.92
C ARG A 290 -20.24 4.37 0.89
N LEU A 291 -19.84 4.36 -0.39
CA LEU A 291 -20.69 4.89 -1.47
C LEU A 291 -21.98 4.08 -1.61
N ARG A 292 -21.91 2.74 -1.57
CA ARG A 292 -23.10 1.87 -1.59
C ARG A 292 -24.00 2.06 -0.37
N PHE A 293 -23.43 2.36 0.80
CA PHE A 293 -24.23 2.69 1.99
C PHE A 293 -24.98 4.00 1.80
N ARG A 294 -24.31 5.07 1.33
CA ARG A 294 -24.92 6.37 1.06
C ARG A 294 -26.03 6.30 0.02
N ASP A 295 -25.81 5.57 -1.06
CA ASP A 295 -26.83 5.34 -2.08
C ASP A 295 -28.09 4.67 -1.50
N ARG A 296 -27.90 3.65 -0.67
CA ARG A 296 -29.00 3.00 0.04
C ARG A 296 -29.76 3.94 0.99
N GLN A 297 -29.05 4.86 1.66
CA GLN A 297 -29.72 5.85 2.53
C GLN A 297 -30.53 6.84 1.70
N LEU A 298 -30.02 7.33 0.57
CA LEU A 298 -30.80 8.18 -0.34
C LEU A 298 -32.08 7.48 -0.83
N HIS A 299 -32.00 6.23 -1.26
CA HIS A 299 -33.17 5.48 -1.71
C HIS A 299 -34.22 5.27 -0.58
N ARG A 300 -33.75 5.02 0.64
CA ARG A 300 -34.65 4.92 1.82
C ARG A 300 -35.29 6.26 2.12
N ALA A 301 -34.54 7.35 2.08
CA ALA A 301 -35.02 8.69 2.32
C ALA A 301 -36.13 9.07 1.32
N VAL A 302 -35.90 8.82 0.03
CA VAL A 302 -36.90 9.10 -1.04
C VAL A 302 -38.22 8.33 -0.79
N ARG A 303 -38.13 7.05 -0.40
CA ARG A 303 -39.33 6.27 -0.10
C ARG A 303 -40.06 6.78 1.14
N ALA A 304 -39.34 7.06 2.23
CA ALA A 304 -39.93 7.55 3.46
C ALA A 304 -40.53 8.97 3.28
N ALA A 305 -39.82 9.86 2.58
CA ALA A 305 -40.33 11.21 2.26
C ALA A 305 -41.57 11.20 1.38
N GLY A 306 -41.71 10.21 0.49
CA GLY A 306 -42.90 10.04 -0.34
C GLY A 306 -44.16 9.65 0.42
N GLU A 307 -44.06 9.25 1.68
CA GLU A 307 -45.16 8.90 2.58
C GLU A 307 -45.55 10.09 3.50
N CYS A 308 -44.77 11.19 3.50
CA CYS A 308 -45.05 12.39 4.30
C CYS A 308 -46.11 13.26 3.61
N GLU A 309 -47.10 13.70 4.36
CA GLU A 309 -48.12 14.65 3.86
C GLU A 309 -47.57 16.09 3.82
N ASP A 310 -46.73 16.46 4.81
CA ASP A 310 -46.07 17.76 4.87
C ASP A 310 -44.73 17.75 4.11
N PRO A 311 -44.57 18.66 3.11
CA PRO A 311 -43.31 18.75 2.37
C PRO A 311 -42.10 19.13 3.23
N LEU A 312 -42.27 19.91 4.32
CA LEU A 312 -41.15 20.22 5.22
C LEU A 312 -40.75 19.03 6.08
N GLU A 313 -41.73 18.18 6.45
CA GLU A 313 -41.44 16.90 7.08
C GLU A 313 -40.66 15.98 6.12
N ALA A 314 -41.06 15.95 4.83
CA ALA A 314 -40.33 15.20 3.81
C ALA A 314 -38.86 15.71 3.65
N ALA A 315 -38.64 17.02 3.67
CA ALA A 315 -37.31 17.61 3.67
C ALA A 315 -36.49 17.17 4.89
N ARG A 316 -37.11 17.15 6.07
CA ARG A 316 -36.49 16.68 7.31
C ARG A 316 -36.08 15.20 7.24
N VAL A 317 -36.97 14.34 6.71
CA VAL A 317 -36.68 12.91 6.51
C VAL A 317 -35.46 12.72 5.62
N HIS A 318 -35.29 13.47 4.54
CA HIS A 318 -34.10 13.44 3.71
C HIS A 318 -32.82 13.77 4.52
N LEU A 319 -32.89 14.77 5.39
CA LEU A 319 -31.74 15.16 6.23
C LEU A 319 -31.43 14.10 7.30
N ASP A 320 -32.45 13.55 7.98
CA ASP A 320 -32.26 12.52 9.00
C ASP A 320 -31.59 11.26 8.45
N PHE A 321 -32.02 10.79 7.26
CA PHE A 321 -31.37 9.66 6.59
C PHE A 321 -29.95 9.99 6.12
N ALA A 322 -29.70 11.24 5.71
CA ALA A 322 -28.40 11.69 5.27
C ALA A 322 -27.37 11.73 6.41
N LEU A 323 -27.80 11.99 7.66
CA LEU A 323 -26.88 12.01 8.81
C LEU A 323 -26.17 10.69 9.01
N ALA A 324 -26.82 9.56 8.70
CA ALA A 324 -26.25 8.23 8.94
C ALA A 324 -24.88 8.04 8.24
N GLY A 325 -23.79 8.09 9.02
CA GLY A 325 -22.43 7.92 8.53
C GLY A 325 -21.91 9.03 7.61
N PHE A 326 -22.58 10.19 7.62
CA PHE A 326 -22.18 11.35 6.82
C PHE A 326 -21.88 12.60 7.68
N ALA A 327 -22.76 12.96 8.60
CA ALA A 327 -22.64 14.14 9.44
C ALA A 327 -23.31 13.92 10.82
N ASP A 328 -22.94 14.73 11.81
CA ASP A 328 -23.53 14.68 13.16
C ASP A 328 -24.78 15.55 13.24
N HIS A 329 -24.80 16.68 12.49
CA HIS A 329 -25.93 17.60 12.42
C HIS A 329 -26.17 18.04 10.99
N ALA A 330 -27.44 18.38 10.69
CA ALA A 330 -27.84 19.10 9.50
C ALA A 330 -28.75 20.26 9.86
N LEU A 331 -28.53 21.39 9.21
CA LEU A 331 -29.31 22.62 9.35
C LEU A 331 -29.95 22.94 7.98
N LEU A 332 -31.23 23.30 8.00
CA LEU A 332 -31.94 23.79 6.82
C LEU A 332 -32.34 25.23 7.05
N ASP A 333 -31.72 26.15 6.33
CA ASP A 333 -32.00 27.57 6.39
C ASP A 333 -32.66 27.96 5.05
N LEU A 334 -33.94 28.34 5.08
CA LEU A 334 -34.74 28.77 3.91
C LEU A 334 -34.70 30.29 3.77
N ALA A 335 -34.64 30.76 2.53
CA ALA A 335 -34.76 32.18 2.22
C ALA A 335 -36.22 32.63 2.45
N ALA A 336 -36.41 33.60 3.34
CA ALA A 336 -37.68 34.24 3.51
C ALA A 336 -37.93 35.24 2.36
N ASP A 337 -39.12 35.26 1.79
CA ASP A 337 -39.52 36.31 0.85
C ASP A 337 -39.35 37.69 1.54
N PRO A 338 -38.81 38.71 0.88
CA PRO A 338 -38.75 40.06 1.44
C PRO A 338 -40.22 40.54 1.62
N GLY A 339 -40.72 40.34 2.85
CA GLY A 339 -42.02 40.91 3.20
C GLY A 339 -42.05 42.42 2.95
N PRO A 340 -43.24 43.08 2.88
CA PRO A 340 -43.34 44.50 2.70
C PRO A 340 -42.48 45.21 3.73
N GLU A 341 -41.65 46.16 3.29
CA GLU A 341 -40.76 46.91 4.18
C GLU A 341 -41.51 47.38 5.41
N PRO A 342 -40.96 47.19 6.63
CA PRO A 342 -41.63 47.71 7.81
C PRO A 342 -41.73 49.23 7.65
N VAL A 343 -42.96 49.72 7.70
CA VAL A 343 -43.28 51.16 7.70
C VAL A 343 -42.43 51.81 8.79
N SER A 344 -41.59 52.76 8.39
CA SER A 344 -40.72 53.56 9.22
C SER A 344 -41.45 54.02 10.50
N GLY A 345 -41.14 53.43 11.68
CA GLY A 345 -41.74 53.94 12.92
C GLY A 345 -41.77 53.01 14.13
N SER A 346 -41.06 51.92 14.20
CA SER A 346 -40.90 51.15 15.44
C SER A 346 -39.44 50.90 15.76
N ASP A 347 -38.98 51.54 16.85
CA ASP A 347 -37.73 51.27 17.57
C ASP A 347 -37.72 49.79 18.01
N ALA A 348 -37.18 48.94 17.21
CA ALA A 348 -36.73 47.61 17.60
C ALA A 348 -35.37 47.43 16.95
N GLY A 349 -34.33 47.62 17.76
CA GLY A 349 -32.94 47.38 17.42
C GLY A 349 -32.70 45.90 17.02
N LEU A 350 -33.01 45.57 15.80
CA LEU A 350 -32.54 44.38 15.08
C LEU A 350 -31.55 44.87 14.05
N ASP A 351 -30.32 44.45 14.20
CA ASP A 351 -29.17 44.73 13.32
C ASP A 351 -29.64 44.72 11.86
N ALA A 352 -29.62 45.89 11.21
CA ALA A 352 -29.94 46.05 9.82
C ALA A 352 -28.95 45.24 9.00
N LEU A 353 -29.42 44.14 8.39
CA LEU A 353 -28.64 43.37 7.42
C LEU A 353 -28.17 44.27 6.28
N PRO A 354 -26.95 44.15 5.81
CA PRO A 354 -26.47 44.89 4.64
C PRO A 354 -27.43 44.68 3.46
N PRO A 355 -27.68 45.71 2.63
CA PRO A 355 -28.55 45.55 1.49
C PRO A 355 -27.95 44.55 0.50
N GLY A 356 -28.61 43.39 0.33
CA GLY A 356 -28.20 42.33 -0.58
C GLY A 356 -28.07 40.94 0.04
N ASP A 357 -28.01 40.82 1.37
CA ASP A 357 -27.94 39.53 2.02
C ASP A 357 -29.35 38.89 2.14
N PRO A 358 -29.49 37.58 1.89
CA PRO A 358 -30.76 36.89 2.00
C PRO A 358 -31.21 36.84 3.47
N ARG A 359 -32.48 37.14 3.71
CA ARG A 359 -33.09 36.83 5.01
C ARG A 359 -33.26 35.33 5.12
N LEU A 360 -32.53 34.68 6.01
CA LEU A 360 -32.61 33.23 6.20
C LEU A 360 -33.39 32.91 7.47
N VAL A 361 -34.19 31.84 7.37
CA VAL A 361 -34.98 31.31 8.48
C VAL A 361 -34.62 29.84 8.66
N ARG A 362 -34.19 29.45 9.83
CA ARG A 362 -33.89 28.06 10.17
C ARG A 362 -35.18 27.29 10.33
N ALA A 363 -35.49 26.49 9.32
CA ALA A 363 -36.69 25.67 9.28
C ALA A 363 -36.47 24.30 9.96
N VAL A 364 -35.28 23.71 9.82
CA VAL A 364 -34.95 22.39 10.39
C VAL A 364 -33.56 22.38 11.03
N LEU A 365 -33.45 21.76 12.19
CA LEU A 365 -32.21 21.31 12.83
C LEU A 365 -32.38 19.84 13.18
N THR A 366 -31.50 19.00 12.66
CA THR A 366 -31.53 17.56 12.95
C THR A 366 -30.14 17.06 13.38
N PRO A 367 -30.02 16.15 14.37
CA PRO A 367 -31.12 15.58 15.16
C PRO A 367 -31.75 16.62 16.09
N THR A 368 -33.05 16.57 16.26
CA THR A 368 -33.81 17.50 17.11
C THR A 368 -33.52 17.35 18.60
N ALA A 369 -33.02 16.18 19.01
CA ALA A 369 -32.65 15.89 20.38
C ALA A 369 -31.20 15.38 20.45
N VAL A 370 -30.28 16.19 20.93
CA VAL A 370 -29.01 15.71 21.45
C VAL A 370 -29.29 15.13 22.84
N ARG A 371 -28.79 13.89 23.12
CA ARG A 371 -28.97 13.24 24.43
C ARG A 371 -28.63 14.22 25.56
N GLY A 372 -29.67 14.61 26.34
CA GLY A 372 -29.53 15.42 27.52
C GLY A 372 -29.71 16.94 27.35
N ARG A 373 -30.05 17.45 26.19
CA ARG A 373 -30.42 18.84 25.94
C ARG A 373 -31.87 18.97 25.44
N PRO A 374 -32.64 20.00 25.84
CA PRO A 374 -33.96 20.26 25.29
C PRO A 374 -33.84 20.56 23.76
N PRO A 375 -34.87 20.28 22.97
CA PRO A 375 -34.87 20.59 21.55
C PRO A 375 -34.66 22.09 21.34
N LEU A 376 -33.72 22.44 20.43
CA LEU A 376 -33.41 23.84 20.11
C LEU A 376 -34.56 24.57 19.38
N ILE A 377 -35.55 23.81 18.88
CA ILE A 377 -36.76 24.32 18.24
C ILE A 377 -37.94 23.57 18.85
N GLU A 378 -38.90 24.30 19.44
CA GLU A 378 -40.12 23.67 19.91
C GLU A 378 -40.97 23.24 18.70
N PRO A 379 -41.50 21.99 18.72
CA PRO A 379 -42.42 21.55 17.67
C PRO A 379 -43.72 22.39 17.75
N GLY A 380 -44.02 23.18 16.71
CA GLY A 380 -45.26 23.93 16.60
C GLY A 380 -45.13 25.40 16.26
N THR A 381 -43.95 25.93 16.00
CA THR A 381 -43.77 27.27 15.45
C THR A 381 -43.76 27.18 13.93
N ASP A 382 -44.88 27.55 13.28
CA ASP A 382 -45.05 27.67 11.81
C ASP A 382 -44.09 28.69 11.16
N SER A 383 -43.34 29.45 11.97
CA SER A 383 -42.37 30.42 11.53
C SER A 383 -41.00 29.99 12.11
N GLY A 384 -40.10 29.46 11.30
CA GLY A 384 -38.76 29.08 11.71
C GLY A 384 -37.99 30.21 12.42
N ILE A 385 -36.82 29.94 12.93
CA ILE A 385 -36.00 30.89 13.67
C ILE A 385 -35.18 31.76 12.70
N PRO A 386 -35.35 33.12 12.68
CA PRO A 386 -34.51 33.99 11.87
C PRO A 386 -33.02 33.82 12.21
N VAL A 387 -32.18 33.65 11.19
CA VAL A 387 -30.73 33.47 11.35
C VAL A 387 -30.02 34.58 10.59
N ALA A 388 -29.27 35.42 11.32
CA ALA A 388 -28.36 36.39 10.73
C ALA A 388 -26.95 35.84 10.83
N TYR A 389 -26.28 35.62 9.71
CA TYR A 389 -24.90 35.20 9.63
C TYR A 389 -23.95 36.40 9.50
N ALA A 390 -22.76 36.30 10.04
CA ALA A 390 -21.73 37.32 9.84
C ALA A 390 -21.24 37.32 8.39
N GLU A 391 -20.76 38.46 7.91
CA GLU A 391 -20.14 38.59 6.60
C GLU A 391 -19.02 37.55 6.43
N GLY A 392 -18.95 36.93 5.23
CA GLY A 392 -17.97 35.87 4.98
C GLY A 392 -18.31 34.49 5.55
N HIS A 393 -19.49 34.33 6.16
CA HIS A 393 -19.94 33.01 6.65
C HIS A 393 -20.04 31.98 5.50
N PRO A 394 -19.60 30.70 5.70
CA PRO A 394 -19.64 29.66 4.65
C PRO A 394 -21.03 29.48 4.01
N ALA A 395 -22.11 29.63 4.76
CA ALA A 395 -23.47 29.54 4.24
C ALA A 395 -23.77 30.68 3.25
N LEU A 396 -23.42 31.93 3.59
CA LEU A 396 -23.62 33.07 2.67
C LEU A 396 -22.73 32.93 1.42
N GLN A 397 -21.52 32.44 1.58
CA GLN A 397 -20.66 32.13 0.43
C GLN A 397 -21.25 31.06 -0.49
N ALA A 398 -21.84 29.99 0.07
CA ALA A 398 -22.51 28.95 -0.69
C ALA A 398 -23.72 29.54 -1.47
N TYR A 399 -24.50 30.39 -0.80
CA TYR A 399 -25.64 31.07 -1.41
C TYR A 399 -25.20 31.96 -2.58
N ALA A 400 -24.21 32.83 -2.36
CA ALA A 400 -23.74 33.77 -3.37
C ALA A 400 -23.07 33.07 -4.57
N ARG A 401 -22.32 31.97 -4.31
CA ARG A 401 -21.62 31.21 -5.36
C ARG A 401 -22.50 30.17 -6.04
N CYS A 402 -23.75 29.97 -5.58
CA CYS A 402 -24.66 28.94 -6.04
C CYS A 402 -24.02 27.53 -6.05
N GLY A 403 -23.24 27.20 -5.03
CA GLY A 403 -22.49 25.94 -4.95
C GLY A 403 -22.23 25.49 -3.52
N SER A 404 -21.34 24.53 -3.37
CA SER A 404 -20.95 23.98 -2.06
C SER A 404 -19.69 24.65 -1.51
N VAL A 405 -19.71 25.01 -0.22
CA VAL A 405 -18.57 25.62 0.51
C VAL A 405 -18.23 24.78 1.73
N ARG A 406 -16.96 24.43 1.89
CA ARG A 406 -16.43 23.67 3.02
C ARG A 406 -15.69 24.59 3.98
N ALA A 407 -15.86 24.36 5.28
CA ALA A 407 -15.14 25.04 6.33
C ALA A 407 -14.62 24.02 7.34
N SER A 408 -13.41 24.21 7.84
CA SER A 408 -12.81 23.37 8.86
C SER A 408 -12.06 24.24 9.85
N ALA A 409 -12.11 23.86 11.14
CA ALA A 409 -11.29 24.46 12.16
C ALA A 409 -9.81 24.10 11.93
N SER A 410 -8.93 25.02 12.29
CA SER A 410 -7.48 24.78 12.22
C SER A 410 -7.05 24.00 13.46
N GLY A 411 -6.79 22.70 13.29
CA GLY A 411 -6.31 21.76 14.33
C GLY A 411 -7.41 21.16 15.22
N PRO A 412 -7.18 19.96 15.78
CA PRO A 412 -7.96 19.38 16.88
C PRO A 412 -7.34 19.74 18.24
N PRO A 413 -8.15 20.22 19.26
CA PRO A 413 -9.56 20.58 19.15
C PRO A 413 -9.81 21.86 18.36
N ALA A 414 -11.06 22.06 17.91
CA ALA A 414 -11.46 23.33 17.28
C ALA A 414 -11.21 24.50 18.25
N PRO A 415 -10.77 25.67 17.76
CA PRO A 415 -10.62 26.84 18.60
C PRO A 415 -11.90 27.18 19.36
N GLU A 416 -11.78 27.62 20.61
CA GLU A 416 -12.91 28.05 21.44
C GLU A 416 -13.73 29.13 20.72
N GLY A 417 -15.05 29.00 20.75
CA GLY A 417 -15.96 29.92 20.04
C GLY A 417 -16.07 29.76 18.54
N TRP A 418 -15.31 28.82 17.91
CA TRP A 418 -15.34 28.63 16.44
C TRP A 418 -16.71 28.22 15.90
N ALA A 419 -17.38 27.30 16.58
CA ALA A 419 -18.74 26.86 16.23
C ALA A 419 -19.78 27.94 16.57
N GLU A 420 -19.66 28.57 17.73
CA GLU A 420 -20.57 29.61 18.20
C GLU A 420 -20.59 30.82 17.26
N ALA A 421 -19.44 31.30 16.83
CA ALA A 421 -19.32 32.40 15.84
C ALA A 421 -20.02 32.10 14.53
N ARG A 422 -20.25 30.81 14.22
CA ARG A 422 -20.97 30.35 13.04
C ARG A 422 -22.41 29.95 13.30
N LYS A 423 -22.88 30.11 14.53
CA LYS A 423 -24.23 29.66 14.94
C LYS A 423 -24.45 28.16 14.68
N TRP A 424 -23.38 27.39 14.86
CA TRP A 424 -23.36 25.94 14.74
C TRP A 424 -23.38 25.29 16.13
N PRO A 425 -23.86 24.06 16.27
CA PRO A 425 -23.80 23.32 17.51
C PRO A 425 -22.38 23.25 18.09
N GLU A 426 -22.31 23.29 19.43
CA GLU A 426 -21.06 23.14 20.15
C GLU A 426 -20.37 21.81 19.80
N GLY A 427 -19.03 21.80 19.75
CA GLY A 427 -18.24 20.63 19.36
C GLY A 427 -18.04 20.49 17.85
N THR A 428 -18.75 21.28 17.02
CA THR A 428 -18.55 21.25 15.56
C THR A 428 -17.16 21.72 15.18
N ALA A 429 -16.45 20.93 14.38
CA ALA A 429 -15.14 21.24 13.83
C ALA A 429 -15.14 21.40 12.30
N HIS A 430 -16.10 20.80 11.61
CA HIS A 430 -16.18 20.84 10.17
C HIS A 430 -17.60 21.12 9.68
N GLY A 431 -17.74 21.95 8.66
CA GLY A 431 -19.01 22.30 8.04
C GLY A 431 -18.95 22.19 6.52
N LEU A 432 -20.05 21.79 5.93
CA LEU A 432 -20.29 21.76 4.48
C LEU A 432 -21.63 22.43 4.21
N CYS A 433 -21.61 23.62 3.63
CA CYS A 433 -22.79 24.38 3.24
C CYS A 433 -23.08 24.17 1.77
N THR A 434 -24.30 23.78 1.41
CA THR A 434 -24.73 23.51 0.03
C THR A 434 -26.01 24.28 -0.26
N VAL A 435 -26.04 24.96 -1.39
CA VAL A 435 -27.20 25.77 -1.81
C VAL A 435 -28.37 24.88 -2.24
N LEU A 436 -29.56 25.29 -1.88
CA LEU A 436 -30.83 24.70 -2.31
C LEU A 436 -31.37 25.46 -3.52
N ARG A 437 -31.55 24.78 -4.63
CA ARG A 437 -32.07 25.40 -5.86
C ARG A 437 -33.16 24.55 -6.49
N SER A 438 -34.27 25.22 -6.88
CA SER A 438 -35.34 24.62 -7.69
C SER A 438 -35.81 25.61 -8.73
N ARG A 439 -36.06 25.13 -9.94
CA ARG A 439 -36.62 25.93 -11.07
C ARG A 439 -35.91 27.27 -11.31
N GLY A 440 -34.57 27.27 -11.14
CA GLY A 440 -33.72 28.47 -11.31
C GLY A 440 -33.70 29.43 -10.13
N ARG A 441 -34.51 29.21 -9.08
CA ARG A 441 -34.53 30.01 -7.84
C ARG A 441 -33.63 29.40 -6.78
N THR A 442 -33.01 30.22 -5.96
CA THR A 442 -32.34 29.81 -4.74
C THR A 442 -33.30 29.84 -3.57
N LEU A 443 -33.57 28.67 -2.97
CA LEU A 443 -34.57 28.50 -1.91
C LEU A 443 -33.95 28.62 -0.52
N GLY A 444 -32.64 28.44 -0.40
CA GLY A 444 -31.97 28.43 0.89
C GLY A 444 -30.65 27.66 0.87
N ILE A 445 -30.24 27.16 2.04
CA ILE A 445 -28.98 26.47 2.26
C ILE A 445 -29.21 25.27 3.17
N VAL A 446 -28.60 24.16 2.86
CA VAL A 446 -28.41 23.05 3.79
C VAL A 446 -26.97 23.03 4.28
N THR A 447 -26.76 22.88 5.59
CA THR A 447 -25.43 22.79 6.19
C THR A 447 -25.30 21.48 6.94
N PHE A 448 -24.28 20.68 6.57
CA PHE A 448 -23.90 19.46 7.27
C PHE A 448 -22.68 19.72 8.15
N LEU A 449 -22.71 19.20 9.37
CA LEU A 449 -21.70 19.50 10.40
C LEU A 449 -21.13 18.20 10.97
N ARG A 450 -19.82 18.22 11.27
CA ARG A 450 -19.08 17.15 11.94
C ARG A 450 -18.30 17.69 13.13
N ASP A 451 -18.16 16.87 14.16
CA ASP A 451 -17.29 17.13 15.30
C ASP A 451 -15.79 16.90 14.95
N ALA A 452 -14.91 17.14 15.91
CA ALA A 452 -13.47 16.97 15.76
C ALA A 452 -13.02 15.49 15.64
N GLY A 453 -13.87 14.54 15.99
CA GLY A 453 -13.59 13.09 15.85
C GLY A 453 -13.73 12.59 14.43
N HIS A 454 -14.35 13.38 13.54
CA HIS A 454 -14.53 13.05 12.16
C HIS A 454 -13.48 13.73 11.25
N ARG A 455 -13.22 13.14 10.08
CA ARG A 455 -12.40 13.80 9.05
C ARG A 455 -13.12 15.00 8.44
N PRO A 456 -12.42 16.02 7.96
CA PRO A 456 -12.98 17.11 7.19
C PRO A 456 -13.78 16.61 5.98
N PHE A 457 -14.78 17.38 5.55
CA PHE A 457 -15.52 17.08 4.32
C PHE A 457 -14.61 17.18 3.10
N ASP A 458 -14.66 16.18 2.23
CA ASP A 458 -13.93 16.14 0.97
C ASP A 458 -14.82 16.51 -0.24
N ARG A 459 -14.26 16.38 -1.45
CA ARG A 459 -14.99 16.66 -2.69
C ARG A 459 -16.13 15.65 -2.94
N THR A 460 -15.91 14.39 -2.59
CA THR A 460 -16.93 13.33 -2.72
C THR A 460 -18.10 13.58 -1.76
N ASP A 461 -17.80 14.07 -0.57
CA ASP A 461 -18.79 14.49 0.41
C ASP A 461 -19.65 15.65 -0.12
N ALA A 462 -19.04 16.62 -0.82
CA ALA A 462 -19.78 17.72 -1.43
C ALA A 462 -20.76 17.25 -2.51
N VAL A 463 -20.35 16.32 -3.37
CA VAL A 463 -21.25 15.72 -4.39
C VAL A 463 -22.44 15.00 -3.73
N TYR A 464 -22.21 14.26 -2.64
CA TYR A 464 -23.28 13.62 -1.90
C TYR A 464 -24.23 14.64 -1.24
N ALA A 465 -23.70 15.72 -0.66
CA ALA A 465 -24.50 16.82 -0.12
C ALA A 465 -25.36 17.50 -1.20
N GLU A 466 -24.84 17.69 -2.40
CA GLU A 466 -25.58 18.24 -3.54
C GLU A 466 -26.73 17.32 -3.99
N GLN A 467 -26.56 16.01 -3.94
CA GLN A 467 -27.64 15.05 -4.20
C GLN A 467 -28.76 15.16 -3.16
N ILE A 468 -28.40 15.25 -1.87
CA ILE A 468 -29.39 15.47 -0.80
C ILE A 468 -30.09 16.82 -1.00
N ALA A 469 -29.32 17.87 -1.26
CA ALA A 469 -29.83 19.22 -1.47
C ALA A 469 -30.85 19.27 -2.62
N ALA A 470 -30.70 18.49 -3.69
CA ALA A 470 -31.65 18.39 -4.78
C ALA A 470 -33.03 17.85 -4.31
N HIS A 471 -33.02 16.80 -3.48
CA HIS A 471 -34.26 16.25 -2.90
C HIS A 471 -34.91 17.20 -1.91
N VAL A 472 -34.14 17.79 -1.02
CA VAL A 472 -34.59 18.80 -0.04
C VAL A 472 -35.15 20.02 -0.77
N SER A 473 -34.52 20.46 -1.86
CA SER A 473 -34.99 21.57 -2.68
C SER A 473 -36.37 21.31 -3.32
N ALA A 474 -36.60 20.09 -3.80
CA ALA A 474 -37.88 19.71 -4.37
C ALA A 474 -39.00 19.73 -3.32
N ALA A 475 -38.73 19.25 -2.11
CA ALA A 475 -39.67 19.28 -1.01
C ALA A 475 -39.94 20.74 -0.53
N ALA A 476 -38.90 21.55 -0.38
CA ALA A 476 -39.02 22.95 0.02
C ALA A 476 -39.80 23.79 -1.03
N ASP A 477 -39.56 23.57 -2.33
CA ASP A 477 -40.29 24.25 -3.41
C ASP A 477 -41.77 23.87 -3.44
N LEU A 478 -42.09 22.62 -3.09
CA LEU A 478 -43.49 22.17 -2.94
C LEU A 478 -44.15 22.83 -1.73
N ALA A 479 -43.48 22.95 -0.60
CA ALA A 479 -43.96 23.65 0.60
C ALA A 479 -44.31 25.12 0.28
N ASP A 480 -43.40 25.84 -0.41
CA ASP A 480 -43.63 27.22 -0.86
C ASP A 480 -44.83 27.35 -1.81
N ALA A 481 -45.06 26.35 -2.66
CA ALA A 481 -46.18 26.33 -3.60
C ALA A 481 -47.53 26.04 -2.94
N ILE A 482 -47.56 25.28 -1.86
CA ILE A 482 -48.82 24.97 -1.10
C ILE A 482 -49.16 26.08 -0.13
N GLY A 483 -48.17 26.78 0.42
CA GLY A 483 -48.35 27.89 1.36
C GLY A 483 -48.79 29.23 0.73
N LYS A 484 -48.81 29.30 -0.61
CA LYS A 484 -49.29 30.39 -1.43
C LYS A 484 -50.69 30.11 -1.95
#